data_1b4c0b2168838d45760c1ff3f187fb3d
#
_entry.id   1b4c0b2168838d45760c1ff3f187fb3d
#
_cell.length_a   1.000
_cell.length_b   1.000
_cell.length_c   1.000
_cell.angle_alpha   90.00
_cell.angle_beta   90.00
_cell.angle_gamma   90.00
#
_symmetry.space_group_name_H-M   'P 1'
#
loop_
_entity.id
_entity.type
_entity.pdbx_description
1 polymer ?
#
loop_
_entity_poly.entity_id
_entity_poly.type
_entity_poly.pdbx_seq_one_letter_code
_entity_poly.pdbx_strand_id
1 'polypeptide(L)' 'MEKLTFNNEQLEFLKFIVQDFEYNDDHEKYMIDQITNKIYDAQEHQLLRSVT' A
#
# COMPACT_ATOMS: atom_id res chain seq x y z
N MET A 1 18.70 12.34 2.42
CA MET A 1 17.23 12.29 2.27
C MET A 1 16.73 10.94 2.74
N GLU A 2 15.86 10.95 3.72
CA GLU A 2 15.35 9.71 4.27
C GLU A 2 14.18 9.19 3.43
N LYS A 3 14.23 7.91 3.13
CA LYS A 3 13.11 7.25 2.49
C LYS A 3 12.11 6.82 3.55
N LEU A 4 10.86 7.19 3.35
CA LEU A 4 9.79 6.69 4.19
C LEU A 4 9.53 5.24 3.83
N THR A 5 9.91 4.34 4.72
CA THR A 5 9.68 2.92 4.51
C THR A 5 8.75 2.40 5.58
N PHE A 6 7.85 1.51 5.18
CA PHE A 6 6.92 0.88 6.10
C PHE A 6 7.28 -0.59 6.25
N ASN A 7 7.13 -1.14 7.44
CA ASN A 7 7.29 -2.57 7.62
C ASN A 7 6.02 -3.30 7.14
N ASN A 8 6.10 -4.63 7.11
CA ASN A 8 5.00 -5.42 6.57
C ASN A 8 3.71 -5.24 7.36
N GLU A 9 3.84 -5.14 8.67
CA GLU A 9 2.66 -4.94 9.53
C GLU A 9 1.98 -3.60 9.23
N GLN A 10 2.78 -2.56 9.03
CA GLN A 10 2.24 -1.25 8.70
C GLN A 10 1.57 -1.26 7.33
N LEU A 11 2.16 -1.96 6.37
CA LEU A 11 1.58 -2.05 5.04
C LEU A 11 0.24 -2.79 5.06
N GLU A 12 0.15 -3.84 5.86
CA GLU A 12 -1.11 -4.55 6.03
C GLU A 12 -2.19 -3.64 6.61
N PHE A 13 -1.82 -2.85 7.60
CA PHE A 13 -2.76 -1.92 8.22
C PHE A 13 -3.22 -0.85 7.22
N LEU A 14 -2.30 -0.31 6.45
CA LEU A 14 -2.64 0.66 5.43
C LEU A 14 -3.57 0.08 4.37
N LYS A 15 -3.30 -1.15 3.96
CA LYS A 15 -4.15 -1.84 3.01
C LYS A 15 -5.58 -1.96 3.55
N PHE A 16 -5.71 -2.27 4.82
CA PHE A 16 -7.01 -2.38 5.48
C PHE A 16 -7.76 -1.06 5.43
N ILE A 17 -7.07 0.04 5.75
CA ILE A 17 -7.67 1.37 5.76
C ILE A 17 -8.13 1.75 4.36
N VAL A 18 -7.30 1.52 3.37
CA VAL A 18 -7.60 1.88 1.99
C VAL A 18 -8.78 1.07 1.45
N GLN A 19 -8.82 -0.22 1.75
CA GLN A 19 -9.91 -1.08 1.29
C GLN A 19 -11.25 -0.73 1.93
N ASP A 20 -11.20 -0.20 3.14
CA ASP A 20 -12.41 0.16 3.87
C ASP A 20 -12.88 1.57 3.54
N PHE A 21 -12.08 2.32 2.79
CA PHE A 21 -12.41 3.70 2.43
C PHE A 21 -13.50 3.73 1.38
N GLU A 22 -14.52 4.56 1.64
CA GLU A 22 -15.59 4.77 0.67
C GLU A 22 -15.25 5.96 -0.22
N TYR A 23 -15.18 5.72 -1.50
CA TYR A 23 -14.91 6.78 -2.46
C TYR A 23 -16.21 7.38 -2.99
N ASN A 24 -16.15 8.69 -3.30
CA ASN A 24 -17.33 9.42 -3.74
C ASN A 24 -17.38 9.61 -5.25
N ASP A 25 -16.25 9.51 -5.93
CA ASP A 25 -16.21 9.69 -7.37
C ASP A 25 -15.11 8.85 -7.99
N ASP A 26 -15.06 8.86 -9.33
CA ASP A 26 -14.10 8.04 -10.06
C ASP A 26 -12.66 8.47 -9.83
N HIS A 27 -12.44 9.75 -9.59
CA HIS A 27 -11.10 10.25 -9.31
C HIS A 27 -10.56 9.67 -8.00
N GLU A 28 -11.39 9.63 -6.97
CA GLU A 28 -10.99 9.05 -5.70
C GLU A 28 -10.74 7.55 -5.84
N LYS A 29 -11.57 6.88 -6.61
CA LYS A 29 -11.36 5.45 -6.87
C LYS A 29 -10.02 5.20 -7.54
N TYR A 30 -9.68 6.03 -8.51
CA TYR A 30 -8.39 5.92 -9.20
C TYR A 30 -7.22 6.10 -8.22
N MET A 31 -7.34 7.09 -7.34
CA MET A 31 -6.29 7.34 -6.35
C MET A 31 -6.15 6.16 -5.38
N ILE A 32 -7.27 5.61 -4.96
CA ILE A 32 -7.26 4.45 -4.06
C ILE A 32 -6.60 3.25 -4.74
N ASP A 33 -6.92 3.02 -6.00
CA ASP A 33 -6.32 1.93 -6.75
C ASP A 33 -4.80 2.09 -6.85
N GLN A 34 -4.34 3.31 -7.10
CA GLN A 34 -2.90 3.57 -7.17
C GLN A 34 -2.21 3.34 -5.84
N ILE A 35 -2.83 3.79 -4.76
CA ILE A 35 -2.28 3.60 -3.43
C ILE A 35 -2.21 2.11 -3.10
N THR A 36 -3.27 1.37 -3.40
CA THR A 36 -3.31 -0.06 -3.16
C THR A 36 -2.21 -0.78 -3.91
N ASN A 37 -2.01 -0.42 -5.17
CA ASN A 37 -0.96 -1.03 -5.98
C ASN A 37 0.43 -0.76 -5.41
N LYS A 38 0.65 0.44 -4.90
CA LYS A 38 1.92 0.77 -4.28
C LYS A 38 2.17 -0.03 -3.01
N ILE A 39 1.12 -0.28 -2.25
CA ILE A 39 1.22 -1.09 -1.04
C ILE A 39 1.60 -2.52 -1.40
N TYR A 40 0.93 -3.11 -2.39
CA TYR A 40 1.26 -4.45 -2.84
C TYR A 40 2.69 -4.55 -3.36
N ASP A 41 3.12 -3.53 -4.10
CA ASP A 41 4.48 -3.51 -4.63
C ASP A 41 5.50 -3.47 -3.49
N ALA A 42 5.24 -2.66 -2.48
CA ALA A 42 6.14 -2.57 -1.33
C ALA A 42 6.20 -3.89 -0.56
N GLN A 43 5.07 -4.55 -0.40
CA GLN A 43 5.02 -5.85 0.28
C GLN A 43 5.80 -6.90 -0.51
N GLU A 44 5.66 -6.90 -1.82
CA GLU A 44 6.41 -7.82 -2.66
C GLU A 44 7.91 -7.61 -2.52
N HIS A 45 8.34 -6.37 -2.47
CA HIS A 45 9.75 -6.05 -2.26
C HIS A 45 10.27 -6.59 -0.94
N GLN A 46 9.49 -6.47 0.11
CA GLN A 46 9.88 -6.96 1.42
C GLN A 46 9.98 -8.49 1.44
N LEU A 47 9.04 -9.16 0.76
CA LEU A 47 9.08 -10.60 0.67
C LEU A 47 10.32 -11.10 -0.07
N LEU A 48 10.67 -10.42 -1.16
CA LEU A 48 11.85 -10.78 -1.93
C LEU A 48 13.12 -10.59 -1.10
N ARG A 49 13.17 -9.56 -0.29
CA ARG A 49 14.32 -9.33 0.58
C ARG A 49 14.43 -10.40 1.66
N SER A 50 13.30 -10.86 2.15
CA SER A 50 13.28 -11.88 3.19
C SER A 50 13.77 -13.23 2.70
N VAL A 51 13.58 -13.52 1.43
CA VAL A 51 13.96 -14.81 0.85
C VAL A 51 15.45 -14.90 0.57
N THR A 52 16.09 -13.77 0.37
CA THR A 52 17.53 -13.75 0.12
C THR A 52 18.31 -13.62 1.41
#